data_6b84add804b690bb8ea3c5c73320a82a
#
_entry.id   6b84add804b690bb8ea3c5c73320a82a
#
_cell.length_a   1.000
_cell.length_b   1.000
_cell.length_c   1.000
_cell.angle_alpha   90.00
_cell.angle_beta   90.00
_cell.angle_gamma   90.00
#
_symmetry.space_group_name_H-M   'P 1'
#
loop_
_entity.id
_entity.type
_entity.pdbx_description
1 polymer ?
#
loop_
_entity_poly.entity_id
_entity_poly.type
_entity_poly.pdbx_seq_one_letter_code
_entity_poly.pdbx_strand_id
1 'polypeptide(L)'
;MKKTGDFVRINGHKYTLGDRLGGGLEGNVFKIASVEDLTRDFSDHVIKIVDDSKMNPFEREKVLKRLKRLKSFRDDKDCQLRSHIILPAYLLDDELGYIMKYASQHESLTKYLEFPVEGFDAWYRQYGFKKRIQIIVDMFEALKDIHHEGLIFADLSPSNIMVDKNRNSIVFIDSDNMRDKYDNYSNVLGTPGYMAPEKFKPVQQSVSGNSYEKDGRISVDSDIFSAAVIAFELLTLQHPFVGDKIDDGTADEYEEAKNCQTDFIFKKGTDNYSTHGLTHFYDQLVTKEIQTLFYRTFVDGKDNPALRPTDVEFCEAFHKASNLIVKCSKCGFEQIAVDGNDKCCDCDKPFGSRIVFEIINTFGQMDMADAINNMGDFVDLDVDINNLLIDGQKPCEKIKINRVVFDVSYMAEMLSKDPSFTIKKYLYLFDFENTSERSKPYARIELKDLDGNIEITVDPKYFPNAQLLNLTTKQYLPLNNGKAFKSDKYGVVFDRKPFGKGTLIISGKFVREWKK
;
A
#
# COMPACT_ATOMS: atom_id res chain seq x y z
N MET A 1 20.87 29.53 12.93
CA MET A 1 20.77 28.14 12.41
C MET A 1 22.11 27.44 12.64
N LYS A 2 22.15 26.25 13.24
CA LYS A 2 23.37 25.46 13.53
C LYS A 2 24.06 24.99 12.25
N LYS A 3 25.38 24.76 12.33
CA LYS A 3 26.25 24.34 11.22
C LYS A 3 27.09 23.12 11.64
N THR A 4 27.70 22.46 10.67
CA THR A 4 28.72 21.43 10.90
C THR A 4 29.80 21.95 11.85
N GLY A 5 30.15 21.18 12.87
CA GLY A 5 31.07 21.53 13.95
C GLY A 5 30.41 22.16 15.18
N ASP A 6 29.17 22.67 15.08
CA ASP A 6 28.41 23.10 16.24
C ASP A 6 27.99 21.87 17.08
N PHE A 7 27.44 22.12 18.26
CA PHE A 7 26.94 21.04 19.10
C PHE A 7 25.51 21.30 19.59
N VAL A 8 24.83 20.23 19.96
CA VAL A 8 23.56 20.21 20.68
C VAL A 8 23.70 19.37 21.95
N ARG A 9 22.73 19.46 22.87
CA ARG A 9 22.71 18.66 24.10
C ARG A 9 21.52 17.74 24.17
N ILE A 10 21.76 16.57 24.77
CA ILE A 10 20.71 15.57 25.06
C ILE A 10 21.01 14.97 26.43
N ASN A 11 20.09 15.12 27.35
CA ASN A 11 20.27 14.72 28.76
C ASN A 11 21.58 15.28 29.36
N GLY A 12 21.94 16.51 29.02
CA GLY A 12 23.15 17.20 29.46
C GLY A 12 24.44 16.85 28.70
N HIS A 13 24.48 15.78 27.92
CA HIS A 13 25.66 15.37 27.13
C HIS A 13 25.72 16.11 25.80
N LYS A 14 26.94 16.37 25.33
CA LYS A 14 27.19 17.10 24.10
C LYS A 14 27.32 16.15 22.89
N TYR A 15 26.69 16.54 21.78
CA TYR A 15 26.70 15.87 20.50
C TYR A 15 27.15 16.84 19.43
N THR A 16 28.26 16.57 18.77
CA THR A 16 28.81 17.44 17.73
C THR A 16 28.18 17.11 16.38
N LEU A 17 27.72 18.14 15.67
CA LEU A 17 27.12 18.03 14.35
C LEU A 17 28.18 17.75 13.28
N GLY A 18 27.99 16.67 12.54
CA GLY A 18 28.81 16.31 11.38
C GLY A 18 28.27 16.92 10.08
N ASP A 19 28.46 16.20 8.97
CA ASP A 19 27.99 16.63 7.66
C ASP A 19 26.48 16.84 7.65
N ARG A 20 26.05 17.90 6.99
CA ARG A 20 24.64 18.14 6.70
C ARG A 20 24.19 17.18 5.60
N LEU A 21 23.19 16.34 5.90
CA LEU A 21 22.64 15.35 4.97
C LEU A 21 21.51 15.90 4.11
N GLY A 22 20.76 16.85 4.65
CA GLY A 22 19.61 17.45 4.00
C GLY A 22 19.09 18.63 4.81
N GLY A 23 18.17 19.38 4.21
CA GLY A 23 17.48 20.47 4.87
C GLY A 23 16.57 21.18 3.90
N GLY A 24 15.52 21.77 4.45
CA GLY A 24 14.48 22.51 3.74
C GLY A 24 13.98 23.65 4.59
N LEU A 25 12.75 24.09 4.32
CA LEU A 25 12.08 25.17 5.06
C LEU A 25 11.82 24.80 6.53
N GLU A 26 11.77 23.53 6.87
CA GLU A 26 11.34 23.03 8.19
C GLU A 26 12.52 22.66 9.10
N GLY A 27 13.75 22.61 8.60
CA GLY A 27 14.91 22.30 9.42
C GLY A 27 16.06 21.66 8.67
N ASN A 28 17.08 21.23 9.43
CA ASN A 28 18.29 20.63 8.90
C ASN A 28 18.59 19.29 9.57
N VAL A 29 19.06 18.33 8.79
CA VAL A 29 19.47 17.00 9.25
C VAL A 29 21.00 16.88 9.15
N PHE A 30 21.63 16.45 10.25
CA PHE A 30 23.07 16.28 10.37
C PHE A 30 23.46 14.88 10.80
N LYS A 31 24.60 14.39 10.31
CA LYS A 31 25.28 13.26 10.93
C LYS A 31 25.75 13.62 12.34
N ILE A 32 26.01 12.62 13.15
CA ILE A 32 26.65 12.79 14.46
C ILE A 32 28.16 12.56 14.27
N ALA A 33 28.97 13.60 14.50
CA ALA A 33 30.42 13.53 14.33
C ALA A 33 31.10 12.96 15.58
N SER A 34 30.66 13.36 16.78
CA SER A 34 31.18 12.85 18.05
C SER A 34 30.13 12.98 19.16
N VAL A 35 30.25 12.16 20.17
CA VAL A 35 29.32 12.05 21.32
C VAL A 35 30.13 12.00 22.61
N GLU A 36 29.74 12.78 23.61
CA GLU A 36 30.32 12.68 24.96
C GLU A 36 29.77 11.47 25.75
N ASP A 37 28.54 11.04 25.45
CA ASP A 37 27.92 9.85 26.04
C ASP A 37 28.42 8.57 25.38
N LEU A 38 29.48 7.99 25.94
CA LEU A 38 30.09 6.74 25.47
C LEU A 38 29.28 5.48 25.82
N THR A 39 28.16 5.61 26.55
CA THR A 39 27.31 4.47 26.96
C THR A 39 26.38 3.99 25.87
N ARG A 40 26.26 4.74 24.75
CA ARG A 40 25.32 4.48 23.67
C ARG A 40 25.99 4.58 22.31
N ASP A 41 25.59 3.69 21.41
CA ASP A 41 25.98 3.74 20.01
C ASP A 41 24.98 4.56 19.20
N PHE A 42 25.46 5.61 18.54
CA PHE A 42 24.68 6.49 17.66
C PHE A 42 25.16 6.45 16.21
N SER A 43 25.97 5.44 15.84
CA SER A 43 26.53 5.32 14.49
C SER A 43 25.49 5.23 13.38
N ASP A 44 24.29 4.75 13.70
CA ASP A 44 23.15 4.62 12.78
C ASP A 44 22.07 5.72 13.02
N HIS A 45 22.43 6.82 13.66
CA HIS A 45 21.50 7.91 13.99
C HIS A 45 21.93 9.24 13.37
N VAL A 46 20.95 10.12 13.23
CA VAL A 46 21.10 11.50 12.75
C VAL A 46 20.34 12.45 13.66
N ILE A 47 20.72 13.73 13.61
CA ILE A 47 20.08 14.82 14.36
C ILE A 47 19.27 15.67 13.39
N LYS A 48 17.97 15.84 13.62
CA LYS A 48 17.13 16.85 12.96
C LYS A 48 16.96 18.04 13.90
N ILE A 49 17.28 19.24 13.41
CA ILE A 49 17.05 20.51 14.09
C ILE A 49 15.95 21.23 13.33
N VAL A 50 14.83 21.47 14.00
CA VAL A 50 13.67 22.16 13.42
C VAL A 50 13.99 23.67 13.36
N ASP A 51 13.63 24.32 12.25
CA ASP A 51 13.77 25.78 12.14
C ASP A 51 12.62 26.49 12.86
N ASP A 52 12.87 26.94 14.08
CA ASP A 52 11.92 27.67 14.90
C ASP A 52 12.08 29.20 14.82
N SER A 53 12.92 29.71 13.91
CA SER A 53 13.25 31.13 13.79
C SER A 53 12.05 32.05 13.50
N LYS A 54 11.00 31.50 12.90
CA LYS A 54 9.74 32.21 12.58
C LYS A 54 8.57 31.80 13.49
N MET A 55 8.79 30.86 14.42
CA MET A 55 7.73 30.36 15.30
C MET A 55 7.55 31.29 16.50
N ASN A 56 6.29 31.58 16.83
CA ASN A 56 5.98 32.18 18.11
C ASN A 56 6.07 31.13 19.26
N PRO A 57 6.13 31.54 20.53
CA PRO A 57 6.26 30.62 21.67
C PRO A 57 5.17 29.53 21.72
N PHE A 58 3.96 29.84 21.31
CA PHE A 58 2.83 28.90 21.31
C PHE A 58 2.98 27.83 20.21
N GLU A 59 3.43 28.22 19.02
CA GLU A 59 3.74 27.29 17.94
C GLU A 59 4.88 26.35 18.32
N ARG A 60 5.95 26.92 18.90
CA ARG A 60 7.09 26.13 19.41
C ARG A 60 6.67 25.11 20.46
N GLU A 61 5.80 25.48 21.39
CA GLU A 61 5.28 24.55 22.41
C GLU A 61 4.44 23.43 21.78
N LYS A 62 3.64 23.73 20.78
CA LYS A 62 2.86 22.71 20.03
C LYS A 62 3.76 21.71 19.33
N VAL A 63 4.80 22.17 18.64
CA VAL A 63 5.77 21.26 17.99
C VAL A 63 6.45 20.39 19.04
N LEU A 64 6.89 20.96 20.15
CA LEU A 64 7.51 20.20 21.23
C LEU A 64 6.54 19.14 21.84
N LYS A 65 5.27 19.49 22.05
CA LYS A 65 4.25 18.55 22.54
C LYS A 65 4.06 17.39 21.56
N ARG A 66 4.02 17.68 20.25
CA ARG A 66 3.92 16.69 19.19
C ARG A 66 5.13 15.77 19.16
N LEU A 67 6.36 16.30 19.20
CA LEU A 67 7.58 15.51 19.26
C LEU A 67 7.62 14.58 20.49
N LYS A 68 7.15 15.05 21.66
CA LYS A 68 7.00 14.22 22.86
C LYS A 68 6.02 13.07 22.64
N ARG A 69 4.88 13.32 21.99
CA ARG A 69 3.90 12.27 21.66
C ARG A 69 4.49 11.25 20.66
N LEU A 70 5.15 11.70 19.59
CA LEU A 70 5.79 10.81 18.63
C LEU A 70 6.88 9.95 19.30
N LYS A 71 7.65 10.54 20.22
CA LYS A 71 8.61 9.78 21.03
C LYS A 71 7.93 8.72 21.89
N SER A 72 6.76 8.99 22.48
CA SER A 72 6.04 7.99 23.29
C SER A 72 5.62 6.76 22.46
N PHE A 73 5.20 6.94 21.22
CA PHE A 73 4.94 5.81 20.30
C PHE A 73 6.19 4.99 20.00
N ARG A 74 7.35 5.65 19.87
CA ARG A 74 8.61 4.93 19.71
C ARG A 74 9.00 4.13 20.96
N ASP A 75 8.74 4.66 22.13
CA ASP A 75 9.11 4.02 23.40
C ASP A 75 8.16 2.86 23.75
N ASP A 76 6.94 2.87 23.21
CA ASP A 76 5.98 1.77 23.33
C ASP A 76 6.39 0.60 22.40
N LYS A 77 6.69 -0.57 23.01
CA LYS A 77 7.16 -1.75 22.26
C LYS A 77 6.07 -2.40 21.42
N ASP A 78 4.83 -2.22 21.78
CA ASP A 78 3.67 -2.82 21.12
C ASP A 78 3.11 -1.93 20.00
N CYS A 79 3.55 -0.67 19.94
CA CYS A 79 3.13 0.28 18.92
C CYS A 79 3.61 -0.12 17.51
N GLN A 80 2.68 -0.29 16.58
CA GLN A 80 2.95 -0.71 15.20
C GLN A 80 3.67 0.36 14.39
N LEU A 81 3.49 1.65 14.71
CA LEU A 81 4.12 2.77 13.98
C LEU A 81 5.64 2.65 13.87
N ARG A 82 6.29 2.00 14.85
CA ARG A 82 7.76 1.82 14.88
C ARG A 82 8.33 1.09 13.68
N SER A 83 7.54 0.29 12.99
CA SER A 83 7.98 -0.47 11.82
C SER A 83 7.78 0.28 10.51
N HIS A 84 6.96 1.34 10.52
CA HIS A 84 6.58 2.09 9.33
C HIS A 84 7.11 3.52 9.29
N ILE A 85 7.49 4.07 10.46
CA ILE A 85 7.86 5.47 10.58
C ILE A 85 9.16 5.61 11.35
N ILE A 86 10.03 6.51 10.89
CA ILE A 86 11.19 6.94 11.67
C ILE A 86 10.73 7.99 12.68
N LEU A 87 10.63 7.55 13.93
CA LEU A 87 10.15 8.36 15.05
C LEU A 87 11.31 8.99 15.85
N PRO A 88 11.09 10.12 16.54
CA PRO A 88 12.06 10.73 17.45
C PRO A 88 12.55 9.74 18.52
N ALA A 89 13.86 9.56 18.63
CA ALA A 89 14.49 8.71 19.65
C ALA A 89 14.78 9.49 20.93
N TYR A 90 15.39 10.65 20.77
CA TYR A 90 15.74 11.55 21.87
C TYR A 90 15.45 12.97 21.44
N LEU A 91 14.87 13.77 22.34
CA LEU A 91 14.66 15.20 22.12
C LEU A 91 15.91 15.98 22.52
N LEU A 92 16.17 17.09 21.84
CA LEU A 92 17.25 18.00 22.22
C LEU A 92 16.85 18.81 23.45
N ASP A 93 17.84 19.19 24.27
CA ASP A 93 17.60 19.93 25.51
C ASP A 93 17.34 21.43 25.26
N ASP A 94 18.13 22.04 24.41
CA ASP A 94 18.18 23.50 24.24
C ASP A 94 17.51 23.97 22.93
N GLU A 95 17.52 23.15 21.89
CA GLU A 95 16.93 23.45 20.58
C GLU A 95 15.67 22.62 20.32
N LEU A 96 14.79 23.11 19.44
CA LEU A 96 13.69 22.31 18.93
C LEU A 96 14.23 21.30 17.90
N GLY A 97 14.23 20.03 18.27
CA GLY A 97 14.79 18.98 17.42
C GLY A 97 14.94 17.65 18.15
N TYR A 98 15.50 16.67 17.44
CA TYR A 98 15.57 15.31 17.95
C TYR A 98 16.64 14.47 17.24
N ILE A 99 17.07 13.39 17.91
CA ILE A 99 17.81 12.29 17.29
C ILE A 99 16.81 11.27 16.75
N MET A 100 17.08 10.73 15.58
CA MET A 100 16.31 9.65 14.94
C MET A 100 17.24 8.65 14.26
N LYS A 101 16.71 7.46 13.93
CA LYS A 101 17.44 6.46 13.15
C LYS A 101 17.72 6.98 11.73
N TYR A 102 18.91 6.68 11.22
CA TYR A 102 19.31 7.02 9.86
C TYR A 102 18.90 5.90 8.89
N ALA A 103 18.15 6.24 7.85
CA ALA A 103 17.73 5.31 6.81
C ALA A 103 18.83 5.02 5.77
N SER A 104 20.05 4.68 6.21
CA SER A 104 21.24 4.54 5.35
C SER A 104 21.11 3.44 4.29
N GLN A 105 20.31 2.40 4.55
CA GLN A 105 20.08 1.28 3.62
C GLN A 105 18.86 1.51 2.72
N HIS A 106 18.27 2.69 2.76
CA HIS A 106 17.08 3.05 1.99
C HIS A 106 17.43 4.04 0.89
N GLU A 107 16.54 4.14 -0.08
CA GLU A 107 16.56 5.16 -1.12
C GLU A 107 15.20 5.85 -1.22
N SER A 108 15.17 7.10 -1.69
CA SER A 108 13.92 7.83 -1.85
C SER A 108 13.01 7.16 -2.87
N LEU A 109 11.70 7.15 -2.60
CA LEU A 109 10.68 6.66 -3.52
C LEU A 109 10.65 7.45 -4.84
N THR A 110 11.15 8.69 -4.87
CA THR A 110 11.26 9.50 -6.10
C THR A 110 11.96 8.77 -7.23
N LYS A 111 12.98 7.94 -6.92
CA LYS A 111 13.70 7.14 -7.92
C LYS A 111 12.83 6.13 -8.68
N TYR A 112 11.72 5.72 -8.08
CA TYR A 112 10.79 4.78 -8.68
C TYR A 112 9.82 5.45 -9.67
N LEU A 113 9.72 6.77 -9.58
CA LEU A 113 8.86 7.63 -10.42
C LEU A 113 9.63 8.32 -11.54
N GLU A 114 10.96 8.39 -11.42
CA GLU A 114 11.81 9.00 -12.45
C GLU A 114 11.81 8.14 -13.72
N PHE A 115 11.71 8.81 -14.88
CA PHE A 115 11.80 8.13 -16.15
C PHE A 115 13.24 7.57 -16.34
N PRO A 116 13.38 6.32 -16.82
CA PRO A 116 14.69 5.66 -16.82
C PRO A 116 15.67 6.31 -17.80
N VAL A 117 16.78 6.84 -17.27
CA VAL A 117 17.90 7.38 -18.09
C VAL A 117 18.71 6.25 -18.72
N GLU A 118 18.82 5.11 -18.05
CA GLU A 118 19.63 3.94 -18.46
C GLU A 118 18.90 2.98 -19.41
N GLY A 119 17.71 3.36 -19.89
CA GLY A 119 16.82 2.50 -20.67
C GLY A 119 15.81 1.73 -19.82
N PHE A 120 14.62 1.52 -20.39
CA PHE A 120 13.46 0.95 -19.71
C PHE A 120 13.74 -0.43 -19.11
N ASP A 121 14.42 -1.31 -19.83
CA ASP A 121 14.68 -2.69 -19.40
C ASP A 121 15.55 -2.77 -18.14
N ALA A 122 16.59 -1.92 -18.03
CA ALA A 122 17.46 -1.89 -16.87
C ALA A 122 16.72 -1.32 -15.65
N TRP A 123 16.00 -0.24 -15.84
CA TRP A 123 15.17 0.39 -14.82
C TRP A 123 14.06 -0.55 -14.35
N TYR A 124 13.35 -1.22 -15.28
CA TYR A 124 12.25 -2.12 -14.96
C TYR A 124 12.73 -3.34 -14.17
N ARG A 125 13.91 -3.89 -14.46
CA ARG A 125 14.53 -4.97 -13.68
C ARG A 125 14.79 -4.56 -12.23
N GLN A 126 15.16 -3.31 -11.98
CA GLN A 126 15.41 -2.79 -10.64
C GLN A 126 14.13 -2.38 -9.92
N TYR A 127 13.20 -1.77 -10.65
CA TYR A 127 11.98 -1.15 -10.11
C TYR A 127 10.69 -1.79 -10.66
N GLY A 128 10.71 -3.11 -10.91
CA GLY A 128 9.64 -3.86 -11.54
C GLY A 128 8.27 -3.73 -10.88
N PHE A 129 7.24 -4.10 -11.60
CA PHE A 129 5.85 -3.89 -11.21
C PHE A 129 5.49 -4.55 -9.87
N LYS A 130 5.95 -5.79 -9.65
CA LYS A 130 5.75 -6.50 -8.38
C LYS A 130 6.31 -5.71 -7.19
N LYS A 131 7.48 -5.11 -7.35
CA LYS A 131 8.12 -4.29 -6.30
C LYS A 131 7.30 -3.04 -6.01
N ARG A 132 6.81 -2.37 -7.05
CA ARG A 132 5.96 -1.17 -6.92
C ARG A 132 4.62 -1.48 -6.24
N ILE A 133 3.98 -2.59 -6.59
CA ILE A 133 2.77 -3.05 -5.89
C ILE A 133 3.05 -3.30 -4.40
N GLN A 134 4.19 -3.91 -4.06
CA GLN A 134 4.55 -4.13 -2.65
C GLN A 134 4.75 -2.81 -1.90
N ILE A 135 5.41 -1.84 -2.52
CA ILE A 135 5.57 -0.49 -1.94
C ILE A 135 4.22 0.17 -1.67
N ILE A 136 3.26 0.04 -2.61
CA ILE A 136 1.91 0.59 -2.45
C ILE A 136 1.18 -0.11 -1.29
N VAL A 137 1.27 -1.43 -1.20
CA VAL A 137 0.71 -2.20 -0.08
C VAL A 137 1.25 -1.69 1.24
N ASP A 138 2.58 -1.63 1.37
CA ASP A 138 3.25 -1.19 2.61
C ASP A 138 2.88 0.26 2.96
N MET A 139 2.69 1.12 1.95
CA MET A 139 2.28 2.52 2.14
C MET A 139 0.87 2.62 2.73
N PHE A 140 -0.11 1.88 2.19
CA PHE A 140 -1.47 1.91 2.72
C PHE A 140 -1.58 1.19 4.08
N GLU A 141 -0.80 0.14 4.33
CA GLU A 141 -0.71 -0.47 5.67
C GLU A 141 -0.16 0.52 6.70
N ALA A 142 0.89 1.25 6.35
CA ALA A 142 1.47 2.26 7.22
C ALA A 142 0.48 3.40 7.52
N LEU A 143 -0.25 3.88 6.50
CA LEU A 143 -1.28 4.91 6.68
C LEU A 143 -2.43 4.42 7.57
N LYS A 144 -2.91 3.20 7.37
CA LYS A 144 -3.93 2.60 8.22
C LYS A 144 -3.49 2.59 9.69
N ASP A 145 -2.25 2.21 9.98
CA ASP A 145 -1.71 2.22 11.34
C ASP A 145 -1.59 3.64 11.91
N ILE A 146 -1.18 4.63 11.09
CA ILE A 146 -1.11 6.05 11.47
C ILE A 146 -2.51 6.58 11.83
N HIS A 147 -3.49 6.34 10.95
CA HIS A 147 -4.86 6.82 11.13
C HIS A 147 -5.55 6.16 12.31
N HIS A 148 -5.23 4.88 12.61
CA HIS A 148 -5.71 4.17 13.78
C HIS A 148 -5.24 4.81 15.09
N GLU A 149 -3.98 5.25 15.16
CA GLU A 149 -3.42 5.97 16.31
C GLU A 149 -3.95 7.42 16.44
N GLY A 150 -4.91 7.80 15.60
CA GLY A 150 -5.51 9.14 15.59
C GLY A 150 -4.58 10.22 15.06
N LEU A 151 -3.61 9.85 14.22
CA LEU A 151 -2.68 10.75 13.57
C LEU A 151 -3.02 10.92 12.09
N ILE A 152 -2.54 12.01 11.50
CA ILE A 152 -2.57 12.32 10.07
C ILE A 152 -1.13 12.61 9.66
N PHE A 153 -0.66 12.04 8.55
CA PHE A 153 0.72 12.26 8.10
C PHE A 153 0.93 13.69 7.61
N ALA A 154 -0.07 14.25 6.96
CA ALA A 154 -0.22 15.64 6.52
C ALA A 154 0.64 16.08 5.33
N ASP A 155 1.90 15.63 5.21
CA ASP A 155 2.81 15.94 4.09
C ASP A 155 3.29 14.65 3.41
N LEU A 156 2.35 13.86 2.90
CA LEU A 156 2.67 12.63 2.18
C LEU A 156 3.12 12.95 0.76
N SER A 157 4.35 12.57 0.46
CA SER A 157 4.98 12.73 -0.85
C SER A 157 6.07 11.67 -1.05
N PRO A 158 6.49 11.38 -2.29
CA PRO A 158 7.55 10.41 -2.55
C PRO A 158 8.89 10.74 -1.89
N SER A 159 9.17 12.01 -1.63
CA SER A 159 10.39 12.44 -0.93
C SER A 159 10.41 12.04 0.55
N ASN A 160 9.22 11.88 1.15
CA ASN A 160 9.04 11.51 2.56
C ASN A 160 8.85 9.99 2.76
N ILE A 161 9.03 9.20 1.68
CA ILE A 161 8.98 7.74 1.70
C ILE A 161 10.34 7.18 1.29
N MET A 162 10.90 6.35 2.16
CA MET A 162 12.19 5.70 1.93
C MET A 162 11.99 4.20 1.76
N VAL A 163 12.53 3.64 0.68
CA VAL A 163 12.39 2.22 0.31
C VAL A 163 13.67 1.46 0.68
N ASP A 164 13.56 0.38 1.43
CA ASP A 164 14.67 -0.53 1.73
C ASP A 164 15.14 -1.23 0.44
N LYS A 165 16.42 -1.06 0.11
CA LYS A 165 17.02 -1.61 -1.13
C LYS A 165 16.97 -3.13 -1.20
N ASN A 166 16.95 -3.81 -0.06
CA ASN A 166 17.07 -5.27 0.04
C ASN A 166 15.72 -5.96 0.27
N ARG A 167 14.79 -5.31 0.99
CA ARG A 167 13.55 -5.93 1.47
C ARG A 167 12.28 -5.43 0.78
N ASN A 168 12.38 -4.34 0.00
CA ASN A 168 11.25 -3.65 -0.62
C ASN A 168 10.21 -3.10 0.39
N SER A 169 10.51 -3.11 1.69
CA SER A 169 9.71 -2.45 2.71
C SER A 169 9.95 -0.95 2.70
N ILE A 170 9.00 -0.19 3.18
CA ILE A 170 9.13 1.26 3.27
C ILE A 170 9.22 1.74 4.72
N VAL A 171 9.76 2.95 4.87
CA VAL A 171 9.62 3.75 6.10
C VAL A 171 9.29 5.19 5.73
N PHE A 172 8.38 5.80 6.47
CA PHE A 172 8.10 7.22 6.37
C PHE A 172 9.12 8.00 7.18
N ILE A 173 9.58 9.11 6.62
CA ILE A 173 10.46 10.08 7.28
C ILE A 173 9.69 11.39 7.50
N ASP A 174 10.31 12.35 8.19
CA ASP A 174 9.71 13.66 8.50
C ASP A 174 8.40 13.58 9.29
N SER A 175 8.39 12.68 10.30
CA SER A 175 7.25 12.45 11.20
C SER A 175 6.85 13.69 12.03
N ASP A 176 7.72 14.68 12.18
CA ASP A 176 7.43 15.93 12.90
C ASP A 176 6.35 16.81 12.23
N ASN A 177 5.99 16.51 10.97
CA ASN A 177 4.84 17.10 10.27
C ASN A 177 3.50 16.45 10.57
N MET A 178 3.50 15.27 11.16
CA MET A 178 2.26 14.57 11.53
C MET A 178 1.39 15.42 12.44
N ARG A 179 0.08 15.30 12.30
CA ARG A 179 -0.93 16.05 13.06
C ARG A 179 -1.85 15.11 13.81
N ASP A 180 -2.37 15.59 14.91
CA ASP A 180 -3.47 14.92 15.61
C ASP A 180 -4.75 15.07 14.80
N LYS A 181 -5.52 14.00 14.62
CA LYS A 181 -6.81 14.00 13.90
C LYS A 181 -7.80 15.04 14.46
N TYR A 182 -7.65 15.38 15.72
CA TYR A 182 -8.53 16.34 16.43
C TYR A 182 -7.90 17.74 16.54
N ASP A 183 -6.70 17.95 15.97
CA ASP A 183 -6.05 19.26 16.02
C ASP A 183 -6.67 20.17 14.94
N ASN A 184 -7.33 21.24 15.38
CA ASN A 184 -8.01 22.19 14.51
C ASN A 184 -7.08 23.21 13.84
N TYR A 185 -5.77 23.03 13.93
CA TYR A 185 -4.81 23.98 13.35
C TYR A 185 -4.31 23.51 11.99
N SER A 186 -4.59 24.30 10.99
CA SER A 186 -4.09 24.11 9.64
C SER A 186 -3.12 25.24 9.26
N ASN A 187 -1.83 24.98 9.31
CA ASN A 187 -0.97 25.55 8.29
C ASN A 187 -1.09 24.64 7.08
N VAL A 188 -1.13 25.19 5.88
CA VAL A 188 -1.08 24.40 4.65
C VAL A 188 0.25 23.63 4.66
N LEU A 189 0.17 22.32 4.89
CA LEU A 189 1.31 21.42 4.80
C LEU A 189 1.08 20.51 3.61
N GLY A 190 2.10 20.34 2.82
CA GLY A 190 2.08 19.38 1.73
C GLY A 190 3.00 19.77 0.60
N THR A 191 3.41 18.78 -0.13
CA THR A 191 4.26 18.92 -1.31
C THR A 191 3.38 19.17 -2.55
N PRO A 192 3.64 20.24 -3.34
CA PRO A 192 2.90 20.49 -4.58
C PRO A 192 2.83 19.23 -5.47
N GLY A 193 1.69 19.02 -6.10
CA GLY A 193 1.42 17.84 -6.91
C GLY A 193 0.87 16.64 -6.13
N TYR A 194 1.03 16.58 -4.81
CA TYR A 194 0.50 15.50 -3.97
C TYR A 194 -0.59 15.98 -3.01
N MET A 195 -0.78 17.28 -2.89
CA MET A 195 -1.78 17.85 -1.99
C MET A 195 -3.20 17.63 -2.51
N ALA A 196 -4.09 17.26 -1.61
CA ALA A 196 -5.52 17.17 -1.90
C ALA A 196 -6.13 18.55 -2.19
N PRO A 197 -7.12 18.64 -3.11
CA PRO A 197 -7.70 19.92 -3.55
C PRO A 197 -8.26 20.80 -2.43
N GLU A 198 -8.80 20.20 -1.38
CA GLU A 198 -9.33 20.93 -0.22
C GLU A 198 -8.27 21.67 0.58
N LYS A 199 -6.99 21.30 0.45
CA LYS A 199 -5.88 22.01 1.11
C LYS A 199 -5.59 23.38 0.48
N PHE A 200 -6.00 23.57 -0.78
CA PHE A 200 -5.85 24.85 -1.49
C PHE A 200 -7.06 25.78 -1.30
N LYS A 201 -8.19 25.26 -0.80
CA LYS A 201 -9.43 26.04 -0.67
C LYS A 201 -9.52 26.64 0.73
N PRO A 202 -9.66 27.98 0.87
CA PRO A 202 -9.93 28.59 2.16
C PRO A 202 -11.27 28.09 2.72
N VAL A 203 -11.27 27.72 3.98
CA VAL A 203 -12.50 27.28 4.68
C VAL A 203 -13.07 28.46 5.46
N GLN A 204 -14.27 28.90 5.09
CA GLN A 204 -15.01 29.87 5.88
C GLN A 204 -15.55 29.22 7.16
N GLN A 205 -15.12 29.72 8.30
CA GLN A 205 -15.64 29.31 9.61
C GLN A 205 -16.37 30.49 10.26
N SER A 206 -17.58 30.23 10.77
CA SER A 206 -18.31 31.19 11.59
C SER A 206 -18.15 30.87 13.07
N VAL A 207 -17.53 31.76 13.83
CA VAL A 207 -17.51 31.69 15.29
C VAL A 207 -18.14 32.96 15.82
N SER A 208 -19.23 32.84 16.55
CA SER A 208 -19.91 33.96 17.22
C SER A 208 -20.29 35.11 16.29
N GLY A 209 -20.75 34.79 15.05
CA GLY A 209 -21.21 35.79 14.07
C GLY A 209 -20.12 36.47 13.24
N ASN A 210 -18.85 36.19 13.47
CA ASN A 210 -17.76 36.60 12.62
C ASN A 210 -17.30 35.42 11.76
N SER A 211 -17.29 35.58 10.43
CA SER A 211 -16.68 34.62 9.50
C SER A 211 -15.19 34.94 9.34
N TYR A 212 -14.33 33.96 9.46
CA TYR A 212 -12.93 34.04 9.10
C TYR A 212 -12.55 32.89 8.18
N GLU A 213 -11.63 33.16 7.25
CA GLU A 213 -11.07 32.16 6.38
C GLU A 213 -10.03 31.36 7.17
N LYS A 214 -10.11 30.03 7.09
CA LYS A 214 -9.13 29.12 7.63
C LYS A 214 -8.52 28.34 6.47
N ASP A 215 -7.19 28.28 6.42
CA ASP A 215 -6.47 27.47 5.44
C ASP A 215 -6.90 25.99 5.49
N GLY A 216 -6.81 25.35 4.36
CA GLY A 216 -7.38 24.07 4.00
C GLY A 216 -7.30 22.94 5.02
N ARG A 217 -8.22 22.00 4.94
CA ARG A 217 -8.35 20.89 5.89
C ARG A 217 -7.26 19.85 5.69
N ILE A 218 -6.49 19.59 6.74
CA ILE A 218 -5.69 18.38 6.88
C ILE A 218 -6.60 17.32 7.52
N SER A 219 -6.73 16.16 6.87
CA SER A 219 -7.59 15.06 7.31
C SER A 219 -7.04 13.72 6.85
N VAL A 220 -7.59 12.63 7.37
CA VAL A 220 -7.34 11.28 6.87
C VAL A 220 -7.62 11.22 5.36
N ASP A 221 -8.71 11.82 4.90
CA ASP A 221 -9.07 11.83 3.47
C ASP A 221 -8.03 12.56 2.62
N SER A 222 -7.34 13.57 3.17
CA SER A 222 -6.25 14.26 2.46
C SER A 222 -5.00 13.38 2.30
N ASP A 223 -4.67 12.56 3.31
CA ASP A 223 -3.58 11.58 3.20
C ASP A 223 -3.92 10.48 2.18
N ILE A 224 -5.17 10.01 2.17
CA ILE A 224 -5.66 9.03 1.18
C ILE A 224 -5.50 9.57 -0.24
N PHE A 225 -5.85 10.84 -0.47
CA PHE A 225 -5.67 11.47 -1.78
C PHE A 225 -4.21 11.47 -2.21
N SER A 226 -3.32 11.93 -1.34
CA SER A 226 -1.88 11.96 -1.60
C SER A 226 -1.31 10.56 -1.88
N ALA A 227 -1.72 9.56 -1.09
CA ALA A 227 -1.33 8.16 -1.30
C ALA A 227 -1.84 7.60 -2.62
N ALA A 228 -3.07 7.94 -3.02
CA ALA A 228 -3.63 7.52 -4.30
C ALA A 228 -2.87 8.13 -5.49
N VAL A 229 -2.45 9.41 -5.41
CA VAL A 229 -1.59 10.04 -6.43
C VAL A 229 -0.27 9.27 -6.55
N ILE A 230 0.41 9.01 -5.43
CA ILE A 230 1.68 8.25 -5.41
C ILE A 230 1.49 6.84 -5.97
N ALA A 231 0.41 6.14 -5.58
CA ALA A 231 0.11 4.80 -6.07
C ALA A 231 -0.16 4.80 -7.58
N PHE A 232 -0.88 5.78 -8.09
CA PHE A 232 -1.16 5.94 -9.51
C PHE A 232 0.13 6.19 -10.30
N GLU A 233 0.99 7.09 -9.85
CA GLU A 233 2.28 7.36 -10.47
C GLU A 233 3.21 6.13 -10.44
N LEU A 234 3.23 5.37 -9.34
CA LEU A 234 3.98 4.11 -9.26
C LEU A 234 3.52 3.08 -10.28
N LEU A 235 2.23 3.05 -10.65
CA LEU A 235 1.69 2.10 -11.61
C LEU A 235 1.86 2.56 -13.05
N THR A 236 1.73 3.86 -13.30
CA THR A 236 1.60 4.42 -14.66
C THR A 236 2.80 5.26 -15.11
N LEU A 237 3.67 5.69 -14.20
CA LEU A 237 4.72 6.69 -14.41
C LEU A 237 4.17 8.01 -14.96
N GLN A 238 2.91 8.32 -14.64
CA GLN A 238 2.24 9.54 -15.05
C GLN A 238 1.40 10.10 -13.90
N HIS A 239 1.37 11.42 -13.78
CA HIS A 239 0.54 12.07 -12.77
C HIS A 239 -0.96 11.98 -13.15
N PRO A 240 -1.90 11.69 -12.22
CA PRO A 240 -3.30 11.42 -12.57
C PRO A 240 -4.04 12.58 -13.24
N PHE A 241 -3.52 13.79 -13.16
CA PHE A 241 -4.14 15.00 -13.74
C PHE A 241 -3.34 15.63 -14.88
N VAL A 242 -2.20 15.05 -15.28
CA VAL A 242 -1.36 15.55 -16.36
C VAL A 242 -1.56 14.68 -17.59
N GLY A 243 -2.31 15.17 -18.57
CA GLY A 243 -2.49 14.53 -19.88
C GLY A 243 -1.48 15.05 -20.92
N ASP A 244 -1.49 14.46 -22.13
CA ASP A 244 -0.52 14.78 -23.18
C ASP A 244 -0.50 16.27 -23.56
N LYS A 245 -1.68 16.92 -23.61
CA LYS A 245 -1.76 18.36 -23.89
C LYS A 245 -1.07 19.22 -22.82
N ILE A 246 -1.10 18.79 -21.59
CA ILE A 246 -0.47 19.49 -20.45
C ILE A 246 1.03 19.24 -20.46
N ASP A 247 1.48 18.02 -20.75
CA ASP A 247 2.90 17.70 -20.87
C ASP A 247 3.60 18.51 -21.98
N ASP A 248 2.89 18.77 -23.08
CA ASP A 248 3.34 19.61 -24.20
C ASP A 248 3.08 21.13 -23.98
N GLY A 249 2.46 21.49 -22.84
CA GLY A 249 2.03 22.84 -22.53
C GLY A 249 3.09 23.70 -21.82
N THR A 250 2.60 24.73 -21.15
CA THR A 250 3.45 25.64 -20.36
C THR A 250 3.72 25.10 -18.96
N ALA A 251 4.77 25.60 -18.29
CA ALA A 251 5.07 25.26 -16.90
C ALA A 251 3.92 25.60 -15.95
N ASP A 252 3.20 26.69 -16.20
CA ASP A 252 2.07 27.11 -15.38
C ASP A 252 0.89 26.13 -15.52
N GLU A 253 0.56 25.71 -16.75
CA GLU A 253 -0.46 24.67 -17.01
C GLU A 253 -0.11 23.33 -16.36
N TYR A 254 1.18 22.97 -16.38
CA TYR A 254 1.67 21.76 -15.72
C TYR A 254 1.47 21.82 -14.19
N GLU A 255 1.83 22.94 -13.57
CA GLU A 255 1.64 23.16 -12.12
C GLU A 255 0.15 23.22 -11.74
N GLU A 256 -0.69 23.86 -12.54
CA GLU A 256 -2.15 23.87 -12.37
C GLU A 256 -2.74 22.46 -12.42
N ALA A 257 -2.30 21.65 -13.39
CA ALA A 257 -2.74 20.25 -13.50
C ALA A 257 -2.33 19.44 -12.29
N LYS A 258 -1.06 19.53 -11.85
CA LYS A 258 -0.58 18.87 -10.63
C LYS A 258 -1.33 19.32 -9.36
N ASN A 259 -1.84 20.53 -9.35
CA ASN A 259 -2.74 21.04 -8.32
C ASN A 259 -4.21 20.68 -8.55
N CYS A 260 -4.48 19.63 -9.34
CA CYS A 260 -5.79 19.04 -9.58
C CYS A 260 -6.80 19.97 -10.29
N GLN A 261 -6.35 20.98 -11.06
CA GLN A 261 -7.24 21.89 -11.78
C GLN A 261 -7.77 21.31 -13.10
N THR A 262 -7.20 20.19 -13.55
CA THR A 262 -7.65 19.46 -14.74
C THR A 262 -8.51 18.23 -14.36
N ASP A 263 -9.05 17.54 -15.35
CA ASP A 263 -9.71 16.26 -15.15
C ASP A 263 -8.72 15.12 -14.96
N PHE A 264 -9.14 14.07 -14.25
CA PHE A 264 -8.42 12.80 -14.18
C PHE A 264 -8.26 12.20 -15.59
N ILE A 265 -7.03 11.77 -15.95
CA ILE A 265 -6.70 11.33 -17.32
C ILE A 265 -7.49 10.09 -17.80
N PHE A 266 -8.13 9.34 -16.91
CA PHE A 266 -9.04 8.24 -17.22
C PHE A 266 -10.52 8.58 -16.88
N LYS A 267 -10.85 9.84 -16.67
CA LYS A 267 -12.26 10.26 -16.51
C LYS A 267 -13.00 10.07 -17.83
N LYS A 268 -14.18 9.47 -17.78
CA LYS A 268 -15.00 9.25 -18.97
C LYS A 268 -15.35 10.57 -19.66
N GLY A 269 -15.00 10.69 -20.93
CA GLY A 269 -15.29 11.86 -21.77
C GLY A 269 -14.36 13.05 -21.55
N THR A 270 -13.26 12.89 -20.79
CA THR A 270 -12.24 13.93 -20.69
C THR A 270 -11.47 14.09 -22.01
N ASP A 271 -10.98 15.30 -22.27
CA ASP A 271 -9.98 15.59 -23.28
C ASP A 271 -8.54 15.63 -22.71
N ASN A 272 -8.41 15.47 -21.39
CA ASN A 272 -7.14 15.36 -20.66
C ASN A 272 -6.71 13.90 -20.55
N TYR A 273 -6.49 13.22 -21.67
CA TYR A 273 -5.97 11.85 -21.71
C TYR A 273 -4.44 11.82 -21.78
N SER A 274 -3.81 10.70 -21.41
CA SER A 274 -2.36 10.51 -21.56
C SER A 274 -2.03 9.20 -22.28
N THR A 275 -1.01 9.28 -23.16
CA THR A 275 -0.35 8.14 -23.81
C THR A 275 1.07 7.93 -23.28
N HIS A 276 1.54 8.78 -22.35
CA HIS A 276 2.89 8.73 -21.75
C HIS A 276 3.01 7.68 -20.65
N GLY A 277 4.23 7.38 -20.27
CA GLY A 277 4.54 6.40 -19.24
C GLY A 277 4.01 5.00 -19.59
N LEU A 278 3.32 4.38 -18.63
CA LEU A 278 2.69 3.08 -18.77
C LEU A 278 1.16 3.17 -18.89
N THR A 279 0.62 4.35 -19.21
CA THR A 279 -0.83 4.59 -19.27
C THR A 279 -1.54 3.71 -20.30
N HIS A 280 -0.88 3.39 -21.41
CA HIS A 280 -1.41 2.47 -22.44
C HIS A 280 -1.56 1.03 -21.96
N PHE A 281 -0.91 0.65 -20.85
CA PHE A 281 -1.06 -0.65 -20.18
C PHE A 281 -2.00 -0.60 -18.98
N TYR A 282 -2.77 0.48 -18.78
CA TYR A 282 -3.57 0.69 -17.59
C TYR A 282 -4.48 -0.49 -17.26
N ASP A 283 -5.19 -1.04 -18.25
CA ASP A 283 -6.08 -2.19 -18.05
C ASP A 283 -5.33 -3.50 -17.72
N GLN A 284 -4.05 -3.62 -18.06
CA GLN A 284 -3.20 -4.78 -17.78
C GLN A 284 -2.41 -4.64 -16.47
N LEU A 285 -2.22 -3.42 -15.99
CA LEU A 285 -1.47 -3.14 -14.76
C LEU A 285 -2.39 -2.86 -13.57
N VAL A 286 -3.65 -2.45 -13.80
CA VAL A 286 -4.55 -2.00 -12.76
C VAL A 286 -5.86 -2.80 -12.81
N THR A 287 -6.19 -3.50 -11.73
CA THR A 287 -7.45 -4.26 -11.64
C THR A 287 -8.66 -3.32 -11.71
N LYS A 288 -9.82 -3.83 -12.16
CA LYS A 288 -11.05 -3.02 -12.17
C LYS A 288 -11.45 -2.49 -10.79
N GLU A 289 -11.16 -3.26 -9.73
CA GLU A 289 -11.35 -2.81 -8.35
C GLU A 289 -10.51 -1.56 -8.06
N ILE A 290 -9.20 -1.60 -8.36
CA ILE A 290 -8.30 -0.44 -8.14
C ILE A 290 -8.66 0.73 -9.06
N GLN A 291 -9.05 0.48 -10.32
CA GLN A 291 -9.55 1.53 -11.23
C GLN A 291 -10.75 2.26 -10.61
N THR A 292 -11.68 1.52 -9.99
CA THR A 292 -12.84 2.09 -9.31
C THR A 292 -12.41 2.95 -8.10
N LEU A 293 -11.42 2.49 -7.32
CA LEU A 293 -10.90 3.27 -6.19
C LEU A 293 -10.24 4.58 -6.66
N PHE A 294 -9.44 4.53 -7.72
CA PHE A 294 -8.88 5.74 -8.31
C PHE A 294 -9.96 6.69 -8.86
N TYR A 295 -10.98 6.15 -9.53
CA TYR A 295 -12.10 6.97 -10.03
C TYR A 295 -12.85 7.66 -8.89
N ARG A 296 -13.18 6.92 -7.82
CA ARG A 296 -13.78 7.49 -6.61
C ARG A 296 -12.90 8.56 -5.97
N THR A 297 -11.57 8.41 -5.99
CA THR A 297 -10.65 9.40 -5.41
C THR A 297 -10.54 10.64 -6.27
N PHE A 298 -10.30 10.48 -7.57
CA PHE A 298 -9.90 11.58 -8.47
C PHE A 298 -11.06 12.22 -9.24
N VAL A 299 -12.23 11.60 -9.23
CA VAL A 299 -13.44 12.14 -9.86
C VAL A 299 -14.50 12.45 -8.82
N ASP A 300 -15.04 11.43 -8.15
CA ASP A 300 -16.16 11.61 -7.20
C ASP A 300 -15.69 12.33 -5.93
N GLY A 301 -14.54 11.95 -5.41
CA GLY A 301 -13.93 12.47 -4.19
C GLY A 301 -12.98 13.65 -4.39
N LYS A 302 -12.81 14.15 -5.63
CA LYS A 302 -11.95 15.29 -5.90
C LYS A 302 -12.40 16.53 -5.11
N ASP A 303 -13.65 16.89 -5.22
CA ASP A 303 -14.26 18.04 -4.54
C ASP A 303 -15.07 17.66 -3.28
N ASN A 304 -15.30 16.37 -3.05
CA ASN A 304 -15.99 15.85 -1.87
C ASN A 304 -15.17 14.74 -1.19
N PRO A 305 -14.27 15.06 -0.25
CA PRO A 305 -13.39 14.10 0.39
C PRO A 305 -14.10 12.89 1.01
N ALA A 306 -15.33 13.04 1.50
CA ALA A 306 -16.11 11.97 2.11
C ALA A 306 -16.49 10.82 1.14
N LEU A 307 -16.37 11.03 -0.17
CA LEU A 307 -16.62 9.99 -1.20
C LEU A 307 -15.36 9.18 -1.52
N ARG A 308 -14.20 9.58 -1.02
CA ARG A 308 -12.94 8.82 -1.24
C ARG A 308 -13.02 7.46 -0.58
N PRO A 309 -12.34 6.45 -1.17
CA PRO A 309 -12.11 5.18 -0.49
C PRO A 309 -11.33 5.37 0.81
N THR A 310 -11.41 4.38 1.68
CA THR A 310 -10.57 4.31 2.88
C THR A 310 -9.20 3.70 2.57
N ASP A 311 -8.22 3.88 3.47
CA ASP A 311 -6.94 3.20 3.46
C ASP A 311 -7.10 1.66 3.45
N VAL A 312 -8.09 1.14 4.18
CA VAL A 312 -8.41 -0.29 4.23
C VAL A 312 -8.89 -0.81 2.87
N GLU A 313 -9.76 -0.07 2.15
CA GLU A 313 -10.23 -0.46 0.81
C GLU A 313 -9.06 -0.53 -0.18
N PHE A 314 -8.16 0.45 -0.17
CA PHE A 314 -6.96 0.44 -0.99
C PHE A 314 -6.01 -0.71 -0.61
N CYS A 315 -5.75 -0.89 0.69
CA CYS A 315 -4.90 -1.96 1.20
C CYS A 315 -5.41 -3.32 0.72
N GLU A 316 -6.71 -3.60 0.89
CA GLU A 316 -7.34 -4.85 0.43
C GLU A 316 -7.19 -5.04 -1.10
N ALA A 317 -7.50 -4.03 -1.88
CA ALA A 317 -7.44 -4.11 -3.34
C ALA A 317 -6.00 -4.38 -3.84
N PHE A 318 -4.99 -3.73 -3.26
CA PHE A 318 -3.60 -3.94 -3.65
C PHE A 318 -3.04 -5.29 -3.17
N HIS A 319 -3.43 -5.79 -2.00
CA HIS A 319 -3.11 -7.16 -1.61
C HIS A 319 -3.69 -8.20 -2.57
N LYS A 320 -4.95 -8.04 -3.00
CA LYS A 320 -5.55 -8.89 -4.03
C LYS A 320 -4.76 -8.82 -5.34
N ALA A 321 -4.44 -7.62 -5.81
CA ALA A 321 -3.66 -7.40 -7.03
C ALA A 321 -2.29 -8.07 -6.98
N SER A 322 -1.59 -8.02 -5.84
CA SER A 322 -0.29 -8.67 -5.65
C SER A 322 -0.32 -10.17 -5.91
N ASN A 323 -1.45 -10.81 -5.64
CA ASN A 323 -1.65 -12.25 -5.89
C ASN A 323 -1.94 -12.59 -7.37
N LEU A 324 -2.25 -11.60 -8.19
CA LEU A 324 -2.54 -11.76 -9.62
C LEU A 324 -1.33 -11.51 -10.53
N ILE A 325 -0.20 -11.07 -9.99
CA ILE A 325 0.98 -10.72 -10.78
C ILE A 325 1.58 -11.97 -11.42
N VAL A 326 1.79 -11.89 -12.73
CA VAL A 326 2.49 -12.88 -13.57
C VAL A 326 3.66 -12.20 -14.28
N LYS A 327 4.70 -13.00 -14.60
CA LYS A 327 5.91 -12.52 -15.27
C LYS A 327 6.06 -13.17 -16.64
N CYS A 328 6.32 -12.38 -17.67
CA CYS A 328 6.59 -12.90 -19.01
C CYS A 328 7.93 -13.64 -19.04
N SER A 329 7.93 -14.88 -19.52
CA SER A 329 9.15 -15.68 -19.65
C SER A 329 10.06 -15.25 -20.82
N LYS A 330 9.58 -14.39 -21.73
CA LYS A 330 10.38 -13.87 -22.86
C LYS A 330 11.08 -12.55 -22.50
N CYS A 331 10.31 -11.52 -22.11
CA CYS A 331 10.84 -10.18 -21.87
C CYS A 331 11.01 -9.84 -20.39
N GLY A 332 10.44 -10.64 -19.47
CA GLY A 332 10.51 -10.40 -18.05
C GLY A 332 9.50 -9.37 -17.52
N PHE A 333 8.64 -8.81 -18.40
CA PHE A 333 7.62 -7.84 -18.02
C PHE A 333 6.60 -8.48 -17.05
N GLU A 334 6.23 -7.73 -16.03
CA GLU A 334 5.26 -8.16 -15.00
C GLU A 334 3.96 -7.41 -15.21
N GLN A 335 2.84 -8.13 -15.16
CA GLN A 335 1.50 -7.58 -15.31
C GLN A 335 0.50 -8.36 -14.46
N ILE A 336 -0.71 -7.86 -14.36
CA ILE A 336 -1.81 -8.54 -13.68
C ILE A 336 -2.43 -9.57 -14.64
N ALA A 337 -2.63 -10.78 -14.16
CA ALA A 337 -3.42 -11.80 -14.83
C ALA A 337 -4.91 -11.48 -14.69
N VAL A 338 -5.48 -10.81 -15.69
CA VAL A 338 -6.92 -10.52 -15.78
C VAL A 338 -7.57 -11.42 -16.86
N ASP A 339 -8.87 -11.64 -16.75
CA ASP A 339 -9.62 -12.41 -17.73
C ASP A 339 -9.53 -11.78 -19.12
N GLY A 340 -9.37 -12.60 -20.15
CA GLY A 340 -9.19 -12.15 -21.53
C GLY A 340 -7.79 -11.65 -21.88
N ASN A 341 -6.86 -11.59 -20.92
CA ASN A 341 -5.48 -11.18 -21.16
C ASN A 341 -4.53 -12.39 -21.14
N ASP A 342 -4.45 -13.07 -22.27
CA ASP A 342 -3.68 -14.31 -22.47
C ASP A 342 -2.25 -14.09 -22.98
N LYS A 343 -1.86 -12.81 -23.15
CA LYS A 343 -0.56 -12.41 -23.68
C LYS A 343 0.14 -11.39 -22.80
N CYS A 344 1.46 -11.37 -22.93
CA CYS A 344 2.27 -10.26 -22.44
C CYS A 344 1.92 -8.98 -23.19
N CYS A 345 1.56 -7.93 -22.48
CA CYS A 345 1.21 -6.64 -23.08
C CYS A 345 2.41 -5.92 -23.71
N ASP A 346 3.65 -6.25 -23.30
CA ASP A 346 4.86 -5.66 -23.84
C ASP A 346 5.36 -6.37 -25.12
N CYS A 347 5.39 -7.71 -25.16
CA CYS A 347 6.01 -8.45 -26.26
C CYS A 347 5.09 -9.44 -26.98
N ASP A 348 3.79 -9.41 -26.73
CA ASP A 348 2.74 -10.27 -27.31
C ASP A 348 2.94 -11.79 -27.13
N LYS A 349 3.93 -12.21 -26.34
CA LYS A 349 4.11 -13.63 -26.08
C LYS A 349 2.92 -14.17 -25.29
N PRO A 350 2.26 -15.24 -25.79
CA PRO A 350 1.23 -15.92 -25.02
C PRO A 350 1.78 -16.42 -23.69
N PHE A 351 1.00 -16.26 -22.64
CA PHE A 351 1.32 -16.85 -21.37
C PHE A 351 1.09 -18.36 -21.40
N GLY A 352 1.93 -19.09 -20.67
CA GLY A 352 1.82 -20.53 -20.55
C GLY A 352 0.74 -20.98 -19.55
N SER A 353 0.82 -22.25 -19.16
CA SER A 353 -0.08 -22.85 -18.18
C SER A 353 -0.03 -22.14 -16.83
N ARG A 354 -1.18 -22.02 -16.19
CA ARG A 354 -1.36 -21.34 -14.88
C ARG A 354 -2.20 -22.18 -13.95
N ILE A 355 -2.00 -22.01 -12.65
CA ILE A 355 -2.90 -22.52 -11.62
C ILE A 355 -3.60 -21.32 -11.01
N VAL A 356 -4.92 -21.30 -11.12
CA VAL A 356 -5.77 -20.25 -10.54
C VAL A 356 -6.46 -20.83 -9.32
N PHE A 357 -6.25 -20.21 -8.17
CA PHE A 357 -6.99 -20.50 -6.95
C PHE A 357 -8.11 -19.48 -6.81
N GLU A 358 -9.30 -19.97 -6.64
CA GLU A 358 -10.47 -19.17 -6.29
C GLU A 358 -10.70 -19.26 -4.79
N ILE A 359 -10.89 -18.10 -4.16
CA ILE A 359 -11.14 -17.98 -2.74
C ILE A 359 -12.52 -17.38 -2.58
N ILE A 360 -13.45 -18.17 -2.09
CA ILE A 360 -14.83 -17.79 -1.90
C ILE A 360 -15.05 -17.47 -0.43
N ASN A 361 -15.39 -16.22 -0.13
CA ASN A 361 -15.79 -15.76 1.18
C ASN A 361 -17.32 -15.73 1.24
N THR A 362 -17.93 -16.57 2.03
CA THR A 362 -19.37 -16.52 2.29
C THR A 362 -19.65 -15.77 3.58
N PHE A 363 -20.57 -14.80 3.53
CA PHE A 363 -21.07 -14.06 4.68
C PHE A 363 -22.52 -14.49 4.93
N GLY A 364 -22.85 -14.97 6.14
CA GLY A 364 -24.18 -15.41 6.50
C GLY A 364 -24.28 -16.90 6.78
N GLN A 365 -25.52 -17.42 7.02
CA GLN A 365 -25.79 -18.84 7.27
C GLN A 365 -25.90 -19.59 5.93
N MET A 366 -24.84 -19.69 5.17
CA MET A 366 -24.80 -20.63 4.05
C MET A 366 -24.36 -21.99 4.58
N ASP A 367 -25.09 -23.02 4.27
CA ASP A 367 -24.63 -24.39 4.56
C ASP A 367 -23.39 -24.66 3.69
N MET A 368 -22.38 -25.29 4.30
CA MET A 368 -21.12 -25.62 3.64
C MET A 368 -21.34 -26.53 2.40
N ALA A 369 -22.38 -27.37 2.43
CA ALA A 369 -22.77 -28.20 1.31
C ALA A 369 -23.27 -27.38 0.10
N ASP A 370 -24.01 -26.32 0.34
CA ASP A 370 -24.55 -25.45 -0.70
C ASP A 370 -23.44 -24.58 -1.33
N ALA A 371 -22.51 -24.10 -0.52
CA ALA A 371 -21.33 -23.36 -1.02
C ALA A 371 -20.50 -24.24 -1.96
N ILE A 372 -20.32 -25.52 -1.64
CA ILE A 372 -19.53 -26.47 -2.42
C ILE A 372 -20.24 -26.88 -3.71
N ASN A 373 -21.56 -27.09 -3.67
CA ASN A 373 -22.33 -27.48 -4.87
C ASN A 373 -22.34 -26.36 -5.91
N ASN A 374 -22.32 -25.11 -5.47
CA ASN A 374 -22.28 -23.92 -6.33
C ASN A 374 -20.87 -23.58 -6.85
N MET A 375 -19.80 -24.16 -6.31
CA MET A 375 -18.43 -23.94 -6.81
C MET A 375 -18.20 -24.38 -8.26
N GLY A 376 -18.98 -25.36 -8.74
CA GLY A 376 -18.93 -25.83 -10.15
C GLY A 376 -19.51 -24.84 -11.15
N ASP A 377 -20.43 -24.00 -10.72
CA ASP A 377 -21.17 -23.05 -11.58
C ASP A 377 -20.54 -21.66 -11.62
N PHE A 378 -19.61 -21.37 -10.72
CA PHE A 378 -18.88 -20.08 -10.66
C PHE A 378 -17.78 -19.91 -11.72
N VAL A 379 -17.68 -20.80 -12.70
CA VAL A 379 -16.60 -20.80 -13.70
C VAL A 379 -16.78 -19.76 -14.81
N ASP A 380 -18.00 -19.25 -15.02
CA ASP A 380 -18.31 -18.17 -15.96
C ASP A 380 -18.69 -16.89 -15.17
N LEU A 381 -17.76 -16.01 -15.02
CA LEU A 381 -17.71 -14.92 -14.02
C LEU A 381 -18.28 -13.56 -14.47
N ASP A 382 -19.31 -13.59 -15.27
CA ASP A 382 -20.30 -12.49 -15.35
C ASP A 382 -21.58 -12.82 -14.57
N VAL A 383 -21.46 -13.62 -13.51
CA VAL A 383 -22.63 -13.96 -12.69
C VAL A 383 -23.04 -12.73 -11.90
N ASP A 384 -24.19 -12.19 -12.25
CA ASP A 384 -24.95 -11.25 -11.44
C ASP A 384 -25.27 -11.91 -10.09
N ILE A 385 -24.47 -11.59 -9.08
CA ILE A 385 -24.53 -12.14 -7.71
C ILE A 385 -25.91 -11.93 -7.06
N ASN A 386 -26.71 -11.02 -7.61
CA ASN A 386 -28.07 -10.75 -7.16
C ASN A 386 -29.08 -11.87 -7.51
N ASN A 387 -28.72 -12.79 -8.39
CA ASN A 387 -29.58 -13.90 -8.83
C ASN A 387 -29.26 -15.25 -8.17
N LEU A 388 -28.29 -15.34 -7.27
CA LEU A 388 -28.05 -16.53 -6.45
C LEU A 388 -29.06 -16.62 -5.30
N LEU A 389 -30.32 -16.83 -5.64
CA LEU A 389 -31.37 -17.18 -4.70
C LEU A 389 -31.42 -18.72 -4.56
N ILE A 390 -30.98 -19.23 -3.43
CA ILE A 390 -31.26 -20.60 -3.02
C ILE A 390 -32.68 -20.63 -2.41
N ASP A 391 -33.53 -21.50 -2.89
CA ASP A 391 -34.94 -21.62 -2.53
C ASP A 391 -35.18 -21.47 -1.01
N GLY A 392 -35.86 -20.40 -0.62
CA GLY A 392 -36.45 -20.23 0.71
C GLY A 392 -35.53 -19.66 1.80
N GLN A 393 -34.30 -19.29 1.53
CA GLN A 393 -33.39 -18.68 2.53
C GLN A 393 -33.11 -17.18 2.25
N LYS A 394 -32.84 -16.44 3.32
CA LYS A 394 -32.39 -15.02 3.17
C LYS A 394 -31.14 -14.96 2.30
N PRO A 395 -31.04 -14.00 1.37
CA PRO A 395 -29.88 -13.87 0.49
C PRO A 395 -28.59 -13.78 1.30
N CYS A 396 -27.56 -14.51 0.84
CA CYS A 396 -26.21 -14.41 1.38
C CYS A 396 -25.70 -12.97 1.13
N GLU A 397 -25.48 -12.20 2.18
CA GLU A 397 -25.34 -10.74 2.03
C GLU A 397 -24.11 -10.31 1.23
N LYS A 398 -23.04 -11.10 1.13
CA LYS A 398 -21.88 -10.80 0.24
C LYS A 398 -21.02 -12.03 0.00
N ILE A 399 -20.86 -12.43 -1.26
CA ILE A 399 -19.81 -13.36 -1.70
C ILE A 399 -18.69 -12.50 -2.26
N LYS A 400 -17.50 -12.54 -1.64
CA LYS A 400 -16.28 -11.94 -2.21
C LYS A 400 -15.42 -13.06 -2.80
N ILE A 401 -15.18 -13.01 -4.10
CA ILE A 401 -14.27 -13.93 -4.78
C ILE A 401 -12.91 -13.24 -4.91
N ASN A 402 -11.88 -13.85 -4.34
CA ASN A 402 -10.50 -13.46 -4.54
C ASN A 402 -9.79 -14.54 -5.36
N ARG A 403 -8.85 -14.15 -6.21
CA ARG A 403 -8.07 -15.09 -7.00
C ARG A 403 -6.60 -15.00 -6.66
N VAL A 404 -5.92 -16.13 -6.75
CA VAL A 404 -4.46 -16.24 -6.64
C VAL A 404 -3.96 -17.01 -7.85
N VAL A 405 -3.04 -16.44 -8.61
CA VAL A 405 -2.52 -17.02 -9.85
C VAL A 405 -1.08 -17.44 -9.67
N PHE A 406 -0.76 -18.68 -10.02
CA PHE A 406 0.60 -19.20 -10.12
C PHE A 406 0.97 -19.43 -11.60
N ASP A 407 2.04 -18.82 -12.04
CA ASP A 407 2.60 -19.03 -13.37
C ASP A 407 3.49 -20.28 -13.38
N VAL A 408 2.98 -21.37 -13.98
CA VAL A 408 3.67 -22.66 -14.07
C VAL A 408 4.87 -22.57 -15.01
N SER A 409 4.79 -21.74 -16.06
CA SER A 409 5.89 -21.55 -17.02
C SER A 409 7.07 -20.85 -16.36
N TYR A 410 6.80 -19.81 -15.56
CA TYR A 410 7.82 -19.14 -14.77
C TYR A 410 8.46 -20.10 -13.73
N MET A 411 7.63 -20.92 -13.08
CA MET A 411 8.12 -21.94 -12.15
C MET A 411 9.04 -22.95 -12.86
N ALA A 412 8.66 -23.41 -14.06
CA ALA A 412 9.50 -24.34 -14.83
C ALA A 412 10.87 -23.76 -15.17
N GLU A 413 10.91 -22.50 -15.59
CA GLU A 413 12.17 -21.79 -15.83
C GLU A 413 13.02 -21.70 -14.57
N MET A 414 12.41 -21.35 -13.44
CA MET A 414 13.15 -21.18 -12.18
C MET A 414 13.65 -22.52 -11.61
N LEU A 415 12.86 -23.59 -11.72
CA LEU A 415 13.27 -24.93 -11.30
C LEU A 415 14.46 -25.49 -12.11
N SER A 416 14.60 -25.05 -13.38
CA SER A 416 15.78 -25.39 -14.18
C SER A 416 17.08 -24.78 -13.65
N LYS A 417 16.98 -23.66 -12.92
CA LYS A 417 18.10 -22.92 -12.30
C LYS A 417 18.32 -23.32 -10.84
N ASP A 418 17.25 -23.56 -10.13
CA ASP A 418 17.24 -23.95 -8.71
C ASP A 418 16.15 -25.01 -8.47
N PRO A 419 16.53 -26.30 -8.33
CA PRO A 419 15.56 -27.39 -8.10
C PRO A 419 14.74 -27.27 -6.81
N SER A 420 15.14 -26.40 -5.88
CA SER A 420 14.41 -26.15 -4.62
C SER A 420 13.44 -24.97 -4.72
N PHE A 421 13.36 -24.33 -5.87
CA PHE A 421 12.52 -23.15 -6.05
C PHE A 421 11.04 -23.44 -5.83
N THR A 422 10.35 -22.55 -5.11
CA THR A 422 8.91 -22.60 -4.88
C THR A 422 8.32 -21.22 -5.03
N ILE A 423 7.03 -21.13 -5.42
CA ILE A 423 6.30 -19.87 -5.48
C ILE A 423 5.35 -19.79 -4.30
N LYS A 424 5.48 -18.73 -3.51
CA LYS A 424 4.63 -18.46 -2.33
C LYS A 424 3.71 -17.27 -2.60
N LYS A 425 2.45 -17.43 -2.23
CA LYS A 425 1.42 -16.39 -2.22
C LYS A 425 0.76 -16.36 -0.84
N TYR A 426 0.33 -15.18 -0.42
CA TYR A 426 -0.22 -14.95 0.91
C TYR A 426 -1.64 -14.43 0.80
N LEU A 427 -2.53 -14.93 1.66
CA LEU A 427 -3.90 -14.48 1.77
C LEU A 427 -4.06 -13.67 3.03
N TYR A 428 -4.67 -12.51 2.91
CA TYR A 428 -4.90 -11.57 3.99
C TYR A 428 -6.38 -11.45 4.27
N LEU A 429 -6.77 -11.45 5.55
CA LEU A 429 -8.08 -11.04 6.00
C LEU A 429 -8.00 -9.58 6.43
N PHE A 430 -9.00 -8.84 6.00
CA PHE A 430 -9.22 -7.47 6.43
C PHE A 430 -10.45 -7.47 7.32
N ASP A 431 -10.27 -7.13 8.58
CA ASP A 431 -11.36 -6.95 9.54
C ASP A 431 -11.72 -5.46 9.55
N PHE A 432 -12.87 -5.15 8.98
CA PHE A 432 -13.38 -3.77 8.92
C PHE A 432 -13.88 -3.27 10.27
N GLU A 433 -14.13 -4.16 11.23
CA GLU A 433 -14.65 -3.82 12.57
C GLU A 433 -13.51 -3.62 13.58
N ASN A 434 -12.36 -4.26 13.35
CA ASN A 434 -11.21 -4.21 14.24
C ASN A 434 -9.95 -3.75 13.51
N THR A 435 -9.83 -2.44 13.31
CA THR A 435 -8.72 -1.81 12.58
C THR A 435 -7.39 -1.84 13.33
N SER A 436 -7.37 -2.30 14.60
CA SER A 436 -6.17 -2.33 15.45
C SER A 436 -5.20 -3.46 15.13
N GLU A 437 -5.63 -4.53 14.45
CA GLU A 437 -4.73 -5.61 14.07
C GLU A 437 -4.16 -5.39 12.67
N ARG A 438 -2.83 -5.49 12.56
CA ARG A 438 -2.11 -5.52 11.28
C ARG A 438 -2.74 -6.56 10.37
N SER A 439 -2.81 -6.25 9.07
CA SER A 439 -3.13 -7.22 8.02
C SER A 439 -2.10 -8.35 8.05
N LYS A 440 -2.35 -9.38 8.84
CA LYS A 440 -1.48 -10.57 8.87
C LYS A 440 -1.98 -11.57 7.86
N PRO A 441 -1.06 -12.24 7.13
CA PRO A 441 -1.47 -13.34 6.28
C PRO A 441 -2.07 -14.44 7.14
N TYR A 442 -3.33 -14.81 6.87
CA TYR A 442 -3.99 -15.91 7.56
C TYR A 442 -3.70 -17.26 6.92
N ALA A 443 -3.29 -17.25 5.66
CA ALA A 443 -2.87 -18.45 4.97
C ALA A 443 -1.73 -18.15 3.98
N ARG A 444 -0.87 -19.14 3.81
CA ARG A 444 0.17 -19.19 2.78
C ARG A 444 -0.13 -20.35 1.85
N ILE A 445 -0.17 -20.08 0.55
CA ILE A 445 -0.26 -21.09 -0.49
C ILE A 445 1.10 -21.17 -1.18
N GLU A 446 1.68 -22.37 -1.24
CA GLU A 446 2.99 -22.61 -1.83
C GLU A 446 2.88 -23.66 -2.93
N LEU A 447 3.18 -23.29 -4.18
CA LEU A 447 3.28 -24.21 -5.30
C LEU A 447 4.61 -24.97 -5.20
N LYS A 448 4.53 -26.32 -5.11
CA LYS A 448 5.68 -27.20 -4.86
C LYS A 448 6.30 -27.75 -6.15
N ASP A 449 5.50 -27.95 -7.18
CA ASP A 449 5.96 -28.55 -8.44
C ASP A 449 5.10 -28.12 -9.64
N LEU A 450 5.50 -28.57 -10.83
CA LEU A 450 4.83 -28.30 -12.08
C LEU A 450 3.54 -29.12 -12.27
N ASP A 451 3.33 -30.13 -11.45
CA ASP A 451 2.12 -30.98 -11.48
C ASP A 451 0.95 -30.41 -10.66
N GLY A 452 1.15 -29.22 -10.10
CA GLY A 452 0.12 -28.54 -9.32
C GLY A 452 -0.03 -29.07 -7.88
N ASN A 453 1.02 -29.67 -7.32
CA ASN A 453 1.05 -29.94 -5.89
C ASN A 453 1.26 -28.64 -5.14
N ILE A 454 0.40 -28.37 -4.19
CA ILE A 454 0.44 -27.18 -3.35
C ILE A 454 0.50 -27.56 -1.87
N GLU A 455 1.09 -26.70 -1.10
CA GLU A 455 1.01 -26.71 0.36
C GLU A 455 0.23 -25.47 0.80
N ILE A 456 -0.79 -25.66 1.62
CA ILE A 456 -1.47 -24.55 2.29
C ILE A 456 -1.15 -24.63 3.77
N THR A 457 -0.58 -23.55 4.29
CA THR A 457 -0.35 -23.37 5.72
C THR A 457 -1.32 -22.31 6.22
N VAL A 458 -2.12 -22.66 7.20
CA VAL A 458 -3.11 -21.77 7.83
C VAL A 458 -2.67 -21.49 9.26
N ASP A 459 -2.82 -20.24 9.71
CA ASP A 459 -2.54 -19.90 11.10
C ASP A 459 -3.62 -20.49 12.02
N PRO A 460 -3.29 -21.45 12.89
CA PRO A 460 -4.26 -22.11 13.76
C PRO A 460 -4.87 -21.18 14.82
N LYS A 461 -4.23 -20.03 15.10
CA LYS A 461 -4.79 -19.00 15.99
C LYS A 461 -6.11 -18.44 15.45
N TYR A 462 -6.15 -18.23 14.13
CA TYR A 462 -7.32 -17.66 13.45
C TYR A 462 -8.27 -18.74 12.94
N PHE A 463 -7.76 -19.91 12.56
CA PHE A 463 -8.52 -20.97 11.91
C PHE A 463 -8.21 -22.35 12.50
N PRO A 464 -8.61 -22.61 13.75
CA PRO A 464 -8.30 -23.88 14.42
C PRO A 464 -8.99 -25.10 13.78
N ASN A 465 -10.06 -24.88 13.02
CA ASN A 465 -10.88 -25.93 12.41
C ASN A 465 -10.67 -26.07 10.90
N ALA A 466 -9.52 -25.65 10.37
CA ALA A 466 -9.24 -25.82 8.94
C ALA A 466 -9.19 -27.30 8.55
N GLN A 467 -9.90 -27.66 7.49
CA GLN A 467 -10.01 -29.02 6.97
C GLN A 467 -9.73 -29.06 5.47
N LEU A 468 -9.24 -30.20 5.01
CA LEU A 468 -9.08 -30.50 3.60
C LEU A 468 -10.39 -31.12 3.09
N LEU A 469 -10.92 -30.59 2.00
CA LEU A 469 -12.12 -31.09 1.35
C LEU A 469 -11.73 -31.80 0.05
N ASN A 470 -12.10 -33.07 -0.08
CA ASN A 470 -12.04 -33.76 -1.36
C ASN A 470 -13.17 -33.24 -2.26
N LEU A 471 -12.84 -32.58 -3.36
CA LEU A 471 -13.81 -31.94 -4.25
C LEU A 471 -14.72 -32.93 -4.99
N THR A 472 -14.24 -34.17 -5.18
CA THR A 472 -15.01 -35.23 -5.86
C THR A 472 -15.92 -35.97 -4.89
N THR A 473 -15.37 -36.47 -3.78
CA THR A 473 -16.13 -37.30 -2.83
C THR A 473 -16.88 -36.51 -1.77
N LYS A 474 -16.62 -35.19 -1.69
CA LYS A 474 -17.15 -34.26 -0.66
C LYS A 474 -16.81 -34.67 0.78
N GLN A 475 -15.77 -35.47 0.97
CA GLN A 475 -15.32 -35.90 2.29
C GLN A 475 -14.31 -34.93 2.87
N TYR A 476 -14.42 -34.69 4.16
CA TYR A 476 -13.49 -33.83 4.93
C TYR A 476 -12.36 -34.69 5.50
N LEU A 477 -11.14 -34.16 5.39
CA LEU A 477 -9.92 -34.74 5.92
C LEU A 477 -9.20 -33.70 6.78
N PRO A 478 -8.41 -34.12 7.79
CA PRO A 478 -7.61 -33.17 8.54
C PRO A 478 -6.64 -32.40 7.62
N LEU A 479 -6.59 -31.09 7.73
CA LEU A 479 -5.53 -30.31 7.11
C LEU A 479 -4.26 -30.45 7.94
N ASN A 480 -3.26 -31.08 7.37
CA ASN A 480 -1.92 -31.18 7.97
C ASN A 480 -1.04 -30.09 7.37
N ASN A 481 -0.75 -29.04 8.13
CA ASN A 481 0.19 -28.01 7.73
C ASN A 481 1.54 -28.62 7.33
N GLY A 482 2.08 -28.16 6.20
CA GLY A 482 3.35 -28.68 5.66
C GLY A 482 3.20 -29.92 4.77
N LYS A 483 1.98 -30.43 4.53
CA LYS A 483 1.76 -31.54 3.61
C LYS A 483 1.18 -31.04 2.28
N ALA A 484 1.86 -31.37 1.18
CA ALA A 484 1.41 -31.02 -0.16
C ALA A 484 0.24 -31.93 -0.63
N PHE A 485 -0.65 -31.38 -1.44
CA PHE A 485 -1.79 -32.08 -2.05
C PHE A 485 -2.08 -31.54 -3.46
N LYS A 486 -2.82 -32.28 -4.27
CA LYS A 486 -3.23 -31.87 -5.61
C LYS A 486 -4.31 -30.79 -5.54
N SER A 487 -4.06 -29.64 -6.17
CA SER A 487 -4.94 -28.47 -6.16
C SER A 487 -6.28 -28.68 -6.88
N ASP A 488 -6.33 -29.58 -7.86
CA ASP A 488 -7.52 -29.92 -8.63
C ASP A 488 -8.43 -30.97 -7.95
N LYS A 489 -7.92 -31.63 -6.91
CA LYS A 489 -8.65 -32.69 -6.17
C LYS A 489 -9.12 -32.26 -4.80
N TYR A 490 -8.47 -31.30 -4.21
CA TYR A 490 -8.75 -30.89 -2.84
C TYR A 490 -8.85 -29.37 -2.73
N GLY A 491 -9.78 -28.91 -1.91
CA GLY A 491 -9.88 -27.54 -1.42
C GLY A 491 -9.62 -27.48 0.09
N VAL A 492 -9.35 -26.31 0.60
CA VAL A 492 -9.26 -26.06 2.04
C VAL A 492 -10.47 -25.27 2.48
N VAL A 493 -11.10 -25.74 3.54
CA VAL A 493 -12.30 -25.14 4.12
C VAL A 493 -12.03 -24.82 5.57
N PHE A 494 -12.40 -23.65 6.02
CA PHE A 494 -12.29 -23.26 7.41
C PHE A 494 -13.44 -22.35 7.86
N ASP A 495 -13.79 -22.51 9.14
CA ASP A 495 -14.82 -21.71 9.77
C ASP A 495 -14.26 -20.33 10.18
N ARG A 496 -14.98 -19.29 9.87
CA ARG A 496 -14.60 -17.90 10.05
C ARG A 496 -14.89 -17.36 11.46
N LYS A 497 -15.01 -18.20 12.45
CA LYS A 497 -15.49 -17.85 13.80
C LYS A 497 -14.89 -16.63 14.49
N PRO A 498 -13.61 -16.26 14.35
CA PRO A 498 -13.13 -15.02 14.97
C PRO A 498 -13.65 -13.75 14.31
N PHE A 499 -14.12 -13.83 13.05
CA PHE A 499 -14.43 -12.67 12.18
C PHE A 499 -15.89 -12.65 11.71
N GLY A 500 -16.81 -13.25 12.47
CA GLY A 500 -18.23 -13.34 12.12
C GLY A 500 -18.65 -14.72 11.57
N LYS A 501 -19.93 -14.88 11.22
CA LYS A 501 -20.46 -16.12 10.65
C LYS A 501 -20.11 -16.19 9.16
N GLY A 502 -19.40 -17.21 8.75
CA GLY A 502 -19.10 -17.47 7.35
C GLY A 502 -18.09 -18.59 7.15
N THR A 503 -18.01 -19.10 5.93
CA THR A 503 -17.08 -20.15 5.52
C THR A 503 -16.14 -19.61 4.46
N LEU A 504 -14.84 -19.89 4.55
CA LEU A 504 -13.87 -19.60 3.52
C LEU A 504 -13.48 -20.91 2.83
N ILE A 505 -13.57 -20.92 1.51
CA ILE A 505 -13.21 -22.07 0.69
C ILE A 505 -12.09 -21.65 -0.24
N ILE A 506 -11.00 -22.42 -0.26
CA ILE A 506 -9.89 -22.25 -1.20
C ILE A 506 -9.86 -23.50 -2.08
N SER A 507 -10.11 -23.34 -3.37
CA SER A 507 -9.96 -24.41 -4.35
C SER A 507 -9.07 -23.95 -5.51
N GLY A 508 -8.36 -24.89 -6.12
CA GLY A 508 -7.46 -24.60 -7.24
C GLY A 508 -7.92 -25.26 -8.53
N LYS A 509 -7.83 -24.54 -9.63
CA LYS A 509 -8.08 -25.05 -10.98
C LYS A 509 -6.80 -24.89 -11.80
N PHE A 510 -6.40 -25.98 -12.46
CA PHE A 510 -5.29 -25.94 -13.41
C PHE A 510 -5.81 -25.44 -14.76
N VAL A 511 -5.41 -24.26 -15.17
CA VAL A 511 -5.79 -23.66 -16.45
C VAL A 511 -4.60 -23.83 -17.41
N ARG A 512 -4.70 -24.78 -18.36
CA ARG A 512 -3.65 -25.02 -19.36
C ARG A 512 -3.65 -23.98 -20.47
N GLU A 513 -4.82 -23.46 -20.81
CA GLU A 513 -5.02 -22.40 -21.80
C GLU A 513 -6.16 -21.51 -21.33
N TRP A 514 -6.02 -20.20 -21.44
CA TRP A 514 -7.13 -19.28 -21.28
C TRP A 514 -8.04 -19.44 -22.51
N LYS A 515 -9.15 -20.10 -22.35
CA LYS A 515 -10.19 -20.07 -23.40
C LYS A 515 -10.79 -18.67 -23.43
N LYS A 516 -10.92 -18.12 -24.68
CA LYS A 516 -11.62 -16.88 -24.94
C LYS A 516 -13.02 -16.88 -24.40
#